data_c1cd7f40a8df6c9f5c4afa9b62b61e7e
#
_entry.id   c1cd7f40a8df6c9f5c4afa9b62b61e7e
#
_cell.length_a   1.000
_cell.length_b   1.000
_cell.length_c   1.000
_cell.angle_alpha   90.00
_cell.angle_beta   90.00
_cell.angle_gamma   90.00
#
_symmetry.space_group_name_H-M   'P 1'
#
loop_
_entity.id
_entity.type
_entity.pdbx_description
1 polymer ?
#
loop_
_entity_poly.entity_id
_entity_poly.type
_entity_poly.pdbx_seq_one_letter_code
_entity_poly.pdbx_strand_id
1 'polypeptide(L)'
;MSVNITTSFVEQYSANVSLLAQQTGSKLRSAVDVESVRGKNAFFDQVGVTAAQLKTSRHSDTPQIDSPHSRRRVSLSTYEWGDLVDDSDKVRALIDPTSTYARAAAAAMNRSIDDVIIT
;
A
#
# COMPACT_ATOMS: atom_id res chain seq x y z
N MET A 1 -49.08 -23.02 -5.63
CA MET A 1 -47.89 -22.42 -5.04
C MET A 1 -47.71 -21.00 -5.60
N SER A 2 -47.52 -20.05 -4.78
CA SER A 2 -47.49 -18.65 -5.19
C SER A 2 -46.15 -18.33 -5.86
N VAL A 3 -46.18 -17.54 -6.94
CA VAL A 3 -44.98 -17.04 -7.64
C VAL A 3 -44.05 -16.25 -6.70
N ASN A 4 -44.60 -15.63 -5.67
CA ASN A 4 -43.85 -14.85 -4.67
C ASN A 4 -42.82 -15.68 -3.89
N ILE A 5 -43.08 -16.95 -3.67
CA ILE A 5 -42.13 -17.85 -2.98
C ILE A 5 -40.88 -18.08 -3.83
N THR A 6 -41.04 -18.23 -5.15
CA THR A 6 -39.91 -18.40 -6.07
C THR A 6 -39.02 -17.16 -6.15
N THR A 7 -39.64 -15.97 -6.15
CA THR A 7 -38.92 -14.69 -6.12
C THR A 7 -38.14 -14.53 -4.81
N SER A 8 -38.71 -14.92 -3.69
CA SER A 8 -38.04 -14.88 -2.38
C SER A 8 -36.79 -15.78 -2.33
N PHE A 9 -36.82 -16.95 -2.95
CA PHE A 9 -35.66 -17.82 -3.06
C PHE A 9 -34.55 -17.23 -3.94
N VAL A 10 -34.91 -16.62 -5.04
CA VAL A 10 -33.95 -15.97 -5.94
C VAL A 10 -33.23 -14.81 -5.23
N GLU A 11 -33.95 -14.00 -4.46
CA GLU A 11 -33.36 -12.91 -3.69
C GLU A 11 -32.42 -13.42 -2.59
N GLN A 12 -32.72 -14.54 -1.97
CA GLN A 12 -31.84 -15.17 -0.98
C GLN A 12 -30.51 -15.63 -1.57
N TYR A 13 -30.48 -16.12 -2.79
CA TYR A 13 -29.25 -16.49 -3.49
C TYR A 13 -28.40 -15.27 -3.87
N SER A 14 -29.02 -14.15 -4.16
CA SER A 14 -28.31 -12.89 -4.50
C SER A 14 -27.74 -12.18 -3.27
N ALA A 15 -28.11 -12.60 -2.06
CA ALA A 15 -27.62 -12.02 -0.82
C ALA A 15 -26.15 -12.35 -0.49
N ASN A 16 -25.58 -13.37 -1.10
CA ASN A 16 -24.20 -13.76 -0.89
C ASN A 16 -23.27 -13.01 -1.86
N VAL A 17 -22.91 -11.79 -1.51
CA VAL A 17 -21.87 -11.04 -2.22
C VAL A 17 -20.51 -11.55 -1.77
N SER A 18 -19.83 -12.28 -2.65
CA SER A 18 -18.47 -12.72 -2.37
C SER A 18 -17.46 -11.73 -2.95
N LEU A 19 -16.51 -11.32 -2.12
CA LEU A 19 -15.36 -10.56 -2.57
C LEU A 19 -14.47 -11.46 -3.43
N LEU A 20 -14.13 -11.02 -4.64
CA LEU A 20 -13.18 -11.74 -5.48
C LEU A 20 -11.83 -11.83 -4.79
N ALA A 21 -11.16 -12.97 -4.93
CA ALA A 21 -9.83 -13.17 -4.38
C ALA A 21 -8.86 -12.14 -4.97
N GLN A 22 -8.28 -11.34 -4.11
CA GLN A 22 -7.32 -10.32 -4.48
C GLN A 22 -6.24 -10.19 -3.41
N GLN A 23 -5.15 -9.53 -3.75
CA GLN A 23 -4.10 -9.24 -2.79
C GLN A 23 -4.63 -8.32 -1.69
N THR A 24 -4.60 -8.77 -0.44
CA THR A 24 -5.15 -8.05 0.71
C THR A 24 -4.14 -7.16 1.42
N GLY A 25 -2.86 -7.39 1.24
CA GLY A 25 -1.79 -6.62 1.86
C GLY A 25 -0.75 -6.16 0.87
N SER A 26 0.08 -5.19 1.26
CA SER A 26 1.26 -4.81 0.49
C SER A 26 2.35 -5.86 0.67
N LYS A 27 2.90 -6.36 -0.42
CA LYS A 27 3.99 -7.36 -0.40
C LYS A 27 5.36 -6.72 -0.27
N LEU A 28 5.53 -5.52 -0.76
CA LEU A 28 6.83 -4.85 -0.87
C LEU A 28 7.08 -3.85 0.26
N ARG A 29 6.08 -3.49 1.04
CA ARG A 29 6.22 -2.52 2.13
C ARG A 29 7.24 -2.94 3.19
N SER A 30 7.38 -4.23 3.45
CA SER A 30 8.37 -4.76 4.40
C SER A 30 9.81 -4.73 3.86
N ALA A 31 9.97 -4.59 2.56
CA ALA A 31 11.29 -4.54 1.90
C ALA A 31 11.87 -3.13 1.82
N VAL A 32 11.12 -2.10 2.19
CA VAL A 32 11.51 -0.69 2.15
C VAL A 32 11.37 -0.04 3.51
N ASP A 33 12.15 1.00 3.75
CA ASP A 33 12.03 1.81 4.95
C ASP A 33 10.83 2.75 4.81
N VAL A 34 10.01 2.80 5.87
CA VAL A 34 8.81 3.62 5.91
C VAL A 34 9.00 4.71 6.95
N GLU A 35 8.99 5.96 6.50
CA GLU A 35 9.09 7.11 7.37
C GLU A 35 7.88 8.02 7.24
N SER A 36 7.50 8.66 8.35
CA SER A 36 6.45 9.65 8.34
C SER A 36 7.01 11.03 7.99
N VAL A 37 6.41 11.68 7.01
CA VAL A 37 6.84 12.96 6.50
C VAL A 37 5.72 13.99 6.66
N ARG A 38 6.09 15.19 7.11
CA ARG A 38 5.20 16.35 7.13
C ARG A 38 5.59 17.30 6.01
N GLY A 39 4.66 17.60 5.14
CA GLY A 39 4.89 18.50 4.02
C GLY A 39 4.89 17.79 2.66
N LYS A 40 5.20 18.55 1.63
CA LYS A 40 5.07 18.13 0.24
C LYS A 40 6.27 17.33 -0.29
N ASN A 41 7.44 17.57 0.27
CA ASN A 41 8.70 16.91 -0.10
C ASN A 41 9.49 16.55 1.16
N ALA A 42 10.23 15.47 1.07
CA ALA A 42 11.23 15.08 2.05
C ALA A 42 12.61 14.95 1.41
N PHE A 43 13.63 15.26 2.19
CA PHE A 43 15.02 15.12 1.78
C PHE A 43 15.70 14.08 2.66
N PHE A 44 16.35 13.14 2.05
CA PHE A 44 17.10 12.09 2.72
C PHE A 44 18.56 12.16 2.33
N ASP A 45 19.41 12.27 3.33
CA ASP A 45 20.86 12.26 3.12
C ASP A 45 21.36 10.82 3.13
N GLN A 46 22.23 10.51 2.19
CA GLN A 46 22.83 9.19 2.01
C GLN A 46 24.35 9.30 2.00
N VAL A 47 24.99 8.34 2.64
CA VAL A 47 26.44 8.16 2.58
C VAL A 47 26.72 7.02 1.60
N GLY A 48 27.57 7.27 0.62
CA GLY A 48 27.92 6.27 -0.38
C GLY A 48 28.85 5.19 0.17
N VAL A 49 29.07 4.19 -0.65
CA VAL A 49 29.94 3.05 -0.29
C VAL A 49 31.39 3.49 -0.29
N THR A 50 32.10 3.15 0.76
CA THR A 50 33.55 3.33 0.88
C THR A 50 34.22 1.99 1.02
N ALA A 51 35.49 1.91 0.56
CA ALA A 51 36.30 0.69 0.68
C ALA A 51 37.39 0.85 1.72
N ALA A 52 37.60 -0.19 2.53
CA ALA A 52 38.69 -0.24 3.47
C ALA A 52 40.01 -0.44 2.73
N GLN A 53 41.06 0.19 3.19
CA GLN A 53 42.40 0.03 2.64
C GLN A 53 43.24 -0.92 3.51
N LEU A 54 44.03 -1.77 2.85
CA LEU A 54 44.92 -2.66 3.54
C LEU A 54 46.14 -1.90 4.10
N LYS A 55 46.42 -2.07 5.39
CA LYS A 55 47.63 -1.53 6.01
C LYS A 55 48.82 -2.36 5.61
N THR A 56 49.80 -1.75 4.94
CA THR A 56 50.97 -2.43 4.38
C THR A 56 52.21 -2.37 5.30
N SER A 57 52.26 -1.41 6.23
CA SER A 57 53.38 -1.31 7.17
C SER A 57 52.92 -0.99 8.59
N ARG A 58 53.76 -1.36 9.58
CA ARG A 58 53.45 -1.22 11.03
C ARG A 58 53.26 0.24 11.47
N HIS A 59 53.97 1.18 10.88
CA HIS A 59 54.02 2.56 11.29
C HIS A 59 53.50 3.52 10.21
N SER A 60 52.73 3.03 9.24
CA SER A 60 52.08 3.89 8.24
C SER A 60 50.93 4.65 8.86
N ASP A 61 50.78 5.87 8.44
CA ASP A 61 49.61 6.71 8.79
C ASP A 61 48.33 6.04 8.30
N THR A 62 47.26 6.31 9.01
CA THR A 62 45.91 5.84 8.57
C THR A 62 45.49 6.62 7.35
N PRO A 63 45.18 5.96 6.22
CA PRO A 63 44.73 6.65 5.02
C PRO A 63 43.38 7.32 5.28
N GLN A 64 43.28 8.56 4.85
CA GLN A 64 42.03 9.30 4.90
C GLN A 64 41.17 8.91 3.71
N ILE A 65 39.94 8.48 3.96
CA ILE A 65 38.97 8.10 2.94
C ILE A 65 37.84 9.10 2.99
N ASP A 66 37.56 9.75 1.88
CA ASP A 66 36.42 10.63 1.72
C ASP A 66 35.15 9.81 1.52
N SER A 67 34.16 10.03 2.36
CA SER A 67 32.85 9.39 2.25
C SER A 67 31.96 10.26 1.37
N PRO A 68 31.50 9.77 0.22
CA PRO A 68 30.63 10.56 -0.65
C PRO A 68 29.25 10.74 -0.01
N HIS A 69 28.82 11.98 0.10
CA HIS A 69 27.50 12.35 0.58
C HIS A 69 26.60 12.74 -0.57
N SER A 70 25.37 12.27 -0.56
CA SER A 70 24.34 12.65 -1.52
C SER A 70 23.02 12.94 -0.82
N ARG A 71 22.21 13.81 -1.40
CA ARG A 71 20.89 14.14 -0.91
C ARG A 71 19.87 13.80 -1.99
N ARG A 72 18.88 13.00 -1.60
CA ARG A 72 17.77 12.62 -2.46
C ARG A 72 16.49 13.32 -2.01
N ARG A 73 15.81 13.91 -2.97
CA ARG A 73 14.47 14.47 -2.75
C ARG A 73 13.41 13.44 -3.11
N VAL A 74 12.46 13.26 -2.22
CA VAL A 74 11.27 12.44 -2.45
C VAL A 74 10.04 13.34 -2.38
N SER A 75 9.22 13.30 -3.41
CA SER A 75 7.92 14.00 -3.46
C SER A 75 6.80 13.04 -3.11
N LEU A 76 5.81 13.54 -2.39
CA LEU A 76 4.64 12.76 -1.98
C LEU A 76 3.53 12.86 -3.02
N SER A 77 2.84 11.75 -3.26
CA SER A 77 1.62 11.67 -4.05
C SER A 77 0.48 11.20 -3.15
N THR A 78 -0.70 11.78 -3.33
CA THR A 78 -1.89 11.42 -2.58
C THR A 78 -2.74 10.45 -3.38
N TYR A 79 -3.10 9.34 -2.76
CA TYR A 79 -4.02 8.36 -3.32
C TYR A 79 -5.32 8.39 -2.55
N GLU A 80 -6.40 8.43 -3.27
CA GLU A 80 -7.75 8.47 -2.71
C GLU A 80 -8.59 7.36 -3.31
N TRP A 81 -9.51 6.84 -2.51
CA TRP A 81 -10.51 5.90 -2.95
C TRP A 81 -11.85 6.30 -2.36
N GLY A 82 -12.88 6.33 -3.17
CA GLY A 82 -14.22 6.65 -2.73
C GLY A 82 -15.25 5.91 -3.57
N ASP A 83 -16.31 5.48 -2.94
CA ASP A 83 -17.48 4.92 -3.58
C ASP A 83 -18.73 5.45 -2.90
N LEU A 84 -19.79 5.62 -3.66
CA LEU A 84 -21.05 6.15 -3.18
C LEU A 84 -22.09 5.03 -3.14
N VAL A 85 -22.61 4.75 -1.96
CA VAL A 85 -23.70 3.78 -1.75
C VAL A 85 -24.94 4.52 -1.33
N ASP A 86 -26.00 4.40 -2.10
CA ASP A 86 -27.30 5.00 -1.78
C ASP A 86 -27.95 4.23 -0.62
N ASP A 87 -28.56 4.96 0.30
CA ASP A 87 -29.29 4.37 1.43
C ASP A 87 -30.46 3.49 0.96
N SER A 88 -31.08 3.81 -0.17
CA SER A 88 -32.13 2.99 -0.77
C SER A 88 -31.61 1.62 -1.20
N ASP A 89 -30.40 1.55 -1.69
CA ASP A 89 -29.76 0.30 -2.08
C ASP A 89 -29.38 -0.56 -0.88
N LYS A 90 -28.96 0.05 0.22
CA LYS A 90 -28.72 -0.65 1.49
C LYS A 90 -29.98 -1.31 2.05
N VAL A 91 -31.11 -0.65 1.97
CA VAL A 91 -32.39 -1.21 2.42
C VAL A 91 -32.84 -2.39 1.55
N ARG A 92 -32.54 -2.36 0.26
CA ARG A 92 -32.89 -3.42 -0.69
C ARG A 92 -31.94 -4.61 -0.62
N ALA A 93 -30.69 -4.39 -0.23
CA ALA A 93 -29.72 -5.45 -0.07
C ALA A 93 -29.97 -6.24 1.22
N LEU A 94 -29.97 -7.56 1.14
CA LEU A 94 -30.09 -8.45 2.30
C LEU A 94 -28.86 -8.44 3.19
N ILE A 95 -27.72 -8.04 2.64
CA ILE A 95 -26.44 -7.91 3.37
C ILE A 95 -25.96 -6.47 3.17
N ASP A 96 -25.44 -5.87 4.25
CA ASP A 96 -24.80 -4.55 4.17
C ASP A 96 -23.49 -4.65 3.34
N PRO A 97 -23.42 -4.03 2.17
CA PRO A 97 -22.23 -4.09 1.31
C PRO A 97 -21.06 -3.25 1.83
N THR A 98 -21.26 -2.41 2.83
CA THR A 98 -20.28 -1.45 3.34
C THR A 98 -18.98 -2.13 3.77
N SER A 99 -19.07 -3.27 4.45
CA SER A 99 -17.87 -4.02 4.90
C SER A 99 -17.08 -4.61 3.73
N THR A 100 -17.75 -5.06 2.69
CA THR A 100 -17.10 -5.58 1.46
C THR A 100 -16.41 -4.48 0.70
N TYR A 101 -17.04 -3.32 0.56
CA TYR A 101 -16.44 -2.15 -0.06
C TYR A 101 -15.24 -1.62 0.72
N ALA A 102 -15.31 -1.60 2.05
CA ALA A 102 -14.17 -1.22 2.88
C ALA A 102 -12.96 -2.16 2.69
N ARG A 103 -13.19 -3.46 2.58
CA ARG A 103 -12.14 -4.44 2.27
C ARG A 103 -11.55 -4.22 0.88
N ALA A 104 -12.39 -3.97 -0.12
CA ALA A 104 -11.94 -3.68 -1.48
C ALA A 104 -11.10 -2.40 -1.53
N ALA A 105 -11.50 -1.36 -0.80
CA ALA A 105 -10.76 -0.12 -0.67
C ALA A 105 -9.37 -0.34 -0.04
N ALA A 106 -9.31 -1.07 1.07
CA ALA A 106 -8.05 -1.40 1.73
C ALA A 106 -7.10 -2.19 0.81
N ALA A 107 -7.62 -3.17 0.08
CA ALA A 107 -6.85 -3.94 -0.90
C ALA A 107 -6.33 -3.06 -2.06
N ALA A 108 -7.15 -2.13 -2.55
CA ALA A 108 -6.76 -1.19 -3.59
C ALA A 108 -5.63 -0.26 -3.12
N MET A 109 -5.72 0.28 -1.91
CA MET A 109 -4.67 1.12 -1.33
C MET A 109 -3.36 0.36 -1.13
N ASN A 110 -3.41 -0.87 -0.67
CA ASN A 110 -2.21 -1.71 -0.52
C ASN A 110 -1.54 -2.02 -1.86
N ARG A 111 -2.31 -2.27 -2.92
CA ARG A 111 -1.75 -2.44 -4.28
C ARG A 111 -1.11 -1.15 -4.79
N SER A 112 -1.69 0.01 -4.50
CA SER A 112 -1.11 1.30 -4.87
C SER A 112 0.25 1.54 -4.20
N ILE A 113 0.43 1.09 -2.95
CA ILE A 113 1.72 1.13 -2.27
C ILE A 113 2.77 0.29 -3.02
N ASP A 114 2.41 -0.93 -3.42
CA ASP A 114 3.31 -1.80 -4.18
C ASP A 114 3.67 -1.20 -5.56
N ASP A 115 2.71 -0.62 -6.25
CA ASP A 115 2.92 0.04 -7.55
C ASP A 115 3.90 1.22 -7.43
N VAL A 116 3.78 2.03 -6.40
CA VAL A 116 4.71 3.15 -6.15
C VAL A 116 6.12 2.66 -5.87
N ILE A 117 6.29 1.54 -5.17
CA ILE A 117 7.61 0.98 -4.87
C ILE A 117 8.28 0.45 -6.15
N ILE A 118 7.51 -0.12 -7.07
CA ILE A 118 8.02 -0.68 -8.34
C ILE A 118 8.38 0.42 -9.34
N THR A 119 7.65 1.52 -9.34
CA THR A 119 7.84 2.63 -10.28
C THR A 119 9.05 3.49 -9.92
#